data_4828e7f78b11cd0aa69be24db5bece6c
#
_entry.id   4828e7f78b11cd0aa69be24db5bece6c
#
_cell.length_a   1.000
_cell.length_b   1.000
_cell.length_c   1.000
_cell.angle_alpha   90.00
_cell.angle_beta   90.00
_cell.angle_gamma   90.00
#
_symmetry.space_group_name_H-M   'P 1'
#
loop_
_entity.id
_entity.type
_entity.pdbx_description
1 polymer ?
#
loop_
_entity_poly.entity_id
_entity_poly.type
_entity_poly.pdbx_seq_one_letter_code
_entity_poly.pdbx_strand_id
1 'polypeptide(L)'
;GAETLVEGIRQQLAQSSIPSRVQDLIVGSLTEADLQGLATGLIGGGVGFAKGLLLIMIYMSFIFAEQKIFKRKILSIAGDREGEAAQMLETMGRGIQRYLSVKTVVSALTGSLCYVVLVMCDVPYALLFGLLTFMLNYIPTFGSIIAAFFPIITALGSGAPWSVALIIMGSYLAINLTLRSYIEP
;
A
#
# COMPACT_ATOMS: atom_id res chain seq x y z
N GLY A 1 18.19 -21.66 10.11
CA GLY A 1 17.38 -22.26 9.06
C GLY A 1 15.91 -22.38 9.45
N ALA A 2 15.14 -23.20 8.72
CA ALA A 2 13.71 -23.42 8.98
C ALA A 2 13.45 -24.02 10.37
N GLU A 3 14.31 -24.89 10.86
CA GLU A 3 14.22 -25.48 12.20
C GLU A 3 14.24 -24.43 13.32
N THR A 4 15.09 -23.41 13.20
CA THR A 4 15.18 -22.33 14.19
C THR A 4 13.93 -21.45 14.21
N LEU A 5 13.23 -21.29 13.07
CA LEU A 5 11.96 -20.58 12.98
C LEU A 5 10.81 -21.39 13.57
N VAL A 6 10.73 -22.68 13.28
CA VAL A 6 9.72 -23.58 13.86
C VAL A 6 9.89 -23.68 15.37
N GLU A 7 11.12 -23.75 15.88
CA GLU A 7 11.43 -23.77 17.30
C GLU A 7 11.07 -22.44 17.99
N GLY A 8 11.32 -21.30 17.35
CA GLY A 8 10.89 -19.97 17.82
C GLY A 8 9.38 -19.84 17.91
N ILE A 9 8.65 -20.31 16.88
CA ILE A 9 7.18 -20.33 16.88
C ILE A 9 6.65 -21.24 17.99
N ARG A 10 7.24 -22.43 18.17
CA ARG A 10 6.88 -23.35 19.22
C ARG A 10 7.09 -22.76 20.62
N GLN A 11 8.15 -22.01 20.82
CA GLN A 11 8.47 -21.34 22.07
C GLN A 11 7.51 -20.18 22.38
N GLN A 12 7.11 -19.41 21.36
CA GLN A 12 6.10 -18.36 21.48
C GLN A 12 4.69 -18.92 21.72
N LEU A 13 4.33 -20.02 21.06
CA LEU A 13 3.05 -20.68 21.28
C LEU A 13 2.96 -21.34 22.66
N ALA A 14 4.07 -21.83 23.20
CA ALA A 14 4.13 -22.38 24.56
C ALA A 14 3.90 -21.32 25.66
N GLN A 15 4.18 -20.06 25.37
CA GLN A 15 3.88 -18.92 26.26
C GLN A 15 2.46 -18.35 26.09
N SER A 16 1.72 -18.79 25.09
CA SER A 16 0.35 -18.36 24.84
C SER A 16 -0.64 -19.30 25.54
N SER A 17 -1.78 -18.75 25.97
CA SER A 17 -2.87 -19.53 26.62
C SER A 17 -3.62 -20.46 25.65
N ILE A 18 -3.01 -20.90 24.58
CA ILE A 18 -3.61 -21.73 23.52
C ILE A 18 -3.53 -23.19 23.95
N PRO A 19 -4.62 -23.99 23.88
CA PRO A 19 -4.60 -25.41 24.20
C PRO A 19 -3.54 -26.17 23.39
N SER A 20 -2.81 -27.11 24.04
CA SER A 20 -1.71 -27.87 23.42
C SER A 20 -2.09 -28.58 22.12
N ARG A 21 -3.34 -29.06 22.00
CA ARG A 21 -3.86 -29.66 20.76
C ARG A 21 -3.87 -28.68 19.56
N VAL A 22 -4.13 -27.40 19.81
CA VAL A 22 -4.13 -26.38 18.75
C VAL A 22 -2.69 -25.99 18.38
N GLN A 23 -1.79 -25.98 19.39
CA GLN A 23 -0.36 -25.77 19.15
C GLN A 23 0.23 -26.86 18.26
N ASP A 24 -0.08 -28.13 18.54
CA ASP A 24 0.38 -29.26 17.74
C ASP A 24 -0.19 -29.28 16.31
N LEU A 25 -1.43 -28.83 16.14
CA LEU A 25 -2.05 -28.67 14.80
C LEU A 25 -1.37 -27.55 13.99
N ILE A 26 -1.06 -26.42 14.63
CA ILE A 26 -0.37 -25.30 13.96
C ILE A 26 1.05 -25.68 13.57
N VAL A 27 1.80 -26.27 14.51
CA VAL A 27 3.19 -26.68 14.27
C VAL A 27 3.25 -27.88 13.30
N GLY A 28 2.31 -28.80 13.39
CA GLY A 28 2.24 -29.98 12.52
C GLY A 28 1.80 -29.68 11.09
N SER A 29 1.08 -28.54 10.87
CA SER A 29 0.72 -28.09 9.53
C SER A 29 1.81 -27.25 8.84
N LEU A 30 2.79 -26.76 9.61
CA LEU A 30 3.95 -26.02 9.07
C LEU A 30 5.07 -27.00 8.74
N THR A 31 4.98 -27.69 7.63
CA THR A 31 6.09 -28.51 7.12
C THR A 31 7.22 -27.60 6.60
N GLU A 32 8.47 -28.12 6.63
CA GLU A 32 9.62 -27.38 6.05
C GLU A 32 9.38 -27.00 4.59
N ALA A 33 8.66 -27.85 3.83
CA ALA A 33 8.25 -27.59 2.46
C ALA A 33 7.33 -26.38 2.33
N ASP A 34 6.39 -26.18 3.29
CA ASP A 34 5.48 -25.02 3.28
C ASP A 34 6.22 -23.73 3.59
N LEU A 35 7.18 -23.74 4.53
CA LEU A 35 8.02 -22.58 4.84
C LEU A 35 8.95 -22.23 3.68
N GLN A 36 9.55 -23.21 3.03
CA GLN A 36 10.34 -22.99 1.82
C GLN A 36 9.47 -22.47 0.66
N GLY A 37 8.26 -23.00 0.49
CA GLY A 37 7.29 -22.54 -0.49
C GLY A 37 6.89 -21.09 -0.27
N LEU A 38 6.64 -20.69 0.98
CA LEU A 38 6.36 -19.29 1.35
C LEU A 38 7.57 -18.38 1.11
N ALA A 39 8.77 -18.80 1.52
CA ALA A 39 9.99 -18.02 1.33
C ALA A 39 10.29 -17.82 -0.17
N THR A 40 10.22 -18.88 -0.97
CA THR A 40 10.40 -18.79 -2.43
C THR A 40 9.31 -17.99 -3.11
N GLY A 41 8.06 -18.09 -2.64
CA GLY A 41 6.94 -17.27 -3.09
C GLY A 41 7.14 -15.78 -2.83
N LEU A 42 7.59 -15.43 -1.63
CA LEU A 42 7.90 -14.04 -1.26
C LEU A 42 9.07 -13.48 -2.06
N ILE A 43 10.15 -14.26 -2.22
CA ILE A 43 11.32 -13.85 -3.03
C ILE A 43 10.89 -13.70 -4.49
N GLY A 44 10.16 -14.68 -5.04
CA GLY A 44 9.64 -14.63 -6.41
C GLY A 44 8.70 -13.45 -6.65
N GLY A 45 7.81 -13.18 -5.70
CA GLY A 45 6.93 -12.00 -5.69
C GLY A 45 7.71 -10.69 -5.64
N GLY A 46 8.73 -10.60 -4.79
CA GLY A 46 9.62 -9.44 -4.71
C GLY A 46 10.39 -9.18 -6.01
N VAL A 47 10.94 -10.22 -6.62
CA VAL A 47 11.61 -10.13 -7.93
C VAL A 47 10.62 -9.74 -9.02
N GLY A 48 9.41 -10.30 -9.02
CA GLY A 48 8.34 -9.94 -9.94
C GLY A 48 7.95 -8.47 -9.82
N PHE A 49 7.80 -7.99 -8.59
CA PHE A 49 7.50 -6.58 -8.30
C PHE A 49 8.64 -5.65 -8.77
N ALA A 50 9.89 -6.00 -8.48
CA ALA A 50 11.06 -5.23 -8.93
C ALA A 50 11.15 -5.15 -10.46
N LYS A 51 10.90 -6.26 -11.16
CA LYS A 51 10.81 -6.28 -12.63
C LYS A 51 9.68 -5.39 -13.14
N GLY A 52 8.51 -5.42 -12.51
CA GLY A 52 7.38 -4.55 -12.84
C GLY A 52 7.73 -3.07 -12.69
N LEU A 53 8.36 -2.68 -11.58
CA LEU A 53 8.82 -1.32 -11.36
C LEU A 53 9.83 -0.86 -12.41
N LEU A 54 10.81 -1.71 -12.73
CA LEU A 54 11.82 -1.42 -13.76
C LEU A 54 11.16 -1.19 -15.12
N LEU A 55 10.19 -2.01 -15.48
CA LEU A 55 9.44 -1.91 -16.72
C LEU A 55 8.63 -0.62 -16.79
N ILE A 56 7.98 -0.25 -15.67
CA ILE A 56 7.27 1.04 -15.53
C ILE A 56 8.25 2.21 -15.69
N MET A 57 9.42 2.17 -15.06
CA MET A 57 10.43 3.22 -15.20
C MET A 57 10.91 3.38 -16.64
N ILE A 58 11.10 2.27 -17.36
CA ILE A 58 11.46 2.29 -18.78
C ILE A 58 10.35 2.96 -19.59
N TYR A 59 9.09 2.53 -19.44
CA TYR A 59 7.96 3.15 -20.16
C TYR A 59 7.81 4.64 -19.84
N MET A 60 7.94 5.01 -18.56
CA MET A 60 7.90 6.43 -18.17
C MET A 60 9.00 7.24 -18.86
N SER A 61 10.22 6.68 -18.93
CA SER A 61 11.34 7.34 -19.62
C SER A 61 11.06 7.57 -21.10
N PHE A 62 10.47 6.58 -21.79
CA PHE A 62 10.04 6.73 -23.18
C PHE A 62 8.93 7.79 -23.35
N ILE A 63 7.92 7.77 -22.49
CA ILE A 63 6.83 8.76 -22.52
C ILE A 63 7.40 10.16 -22.31
N PHE A 64 8.33 10.35 -21.36
CA PHE A 64 8.98 11.64 -21.15
C PHE A 64 9.85 12.07 -22.34
N ALA A 65 10.55 11.14 -22.98
CA ALA A 65 11.35 11.44 -24.16
C ALA A 65 10.47 11.88 -25.35
N GLU A 66 9.32 11.24 -25.54
CA GLU A 66 8.42 11.50 -26.67
C GLU A 66 7.37 12.58 -26.44
N GLN A 67 7.23 13.12 -25.23
CA GLN A 67 6.18 14.08 -24.88
C GLN A 67 6.12 15.29 -25.83
N LYS A 68 7.29 15.79 -26.29
CA LYS A 68 7.35 16.93 -27.23
C LYS A 68 6.86 16.55 -28.62
N ILE A 69 7.17 15.33 -29.07
CA ILE A 69 6.75 14.81 -30.37
C ILE A 69 5.25 14.58 -30.35
N PHE A 70 4.74 14.00 -29.27
CA PHE A 70 3.31 13.75 -29.08
C PHE A 70 2.50 15.06 -29.09
N LYS A 71 2.96 16.09 -28.35
CA LYS A 71 2.34 17.40 -28.35
C LYS A 71 2.29 18.01 -29.76
N ARG A 72 3.40 17.96 -30.53
CA ARG A 72 3.44 18.47 -31.92
C ARG A 72 2.46 17.71 -32.83
N LYS A 73 2.38 16.38 -32.71
CA LYS A 73 1.45 15.57 -33.51
C LYS A 73 0.00 15.93 -33.23
N ILE A 74 -0.39 16.12 -31.96
CA ILE A 74 -1.75 16.53 -31.62
C ILE A 74 -2.05 17.92 -32.23
N LEU A 75 -1.13 18.86 -32.09
CA LEU A 75 -1.32 20.21 -32.67
C LEU A 75 -1.41 20.18 -34.19
N SER A 76 -0.59 19.36 -34.87
CA SER A 76 -0.65 19.24 -36.32
C SER A 76 -1.97 18.63 -36.86
N ILE A 77 -2.61 17.76 -36.06
CA ILE A 77 -3.93 17.18 -36.40
C ILE A 77 -5.05 18.23 -36.25
N ALA A 78 -4.87 19.15 -35.30
CA ALA A 78 -5.85 20.21 -35.04
C ALA A 78 -5.98 21.23 -36.18
N GLY A 79 -4.98 21.35 -37.07
CA GLY A 79 -4.99 22.25 -38.24
C GLY A 79 -5.29 23.71 -37.84
N ASP A 80 -6.33 24.31 -38.42
CA ASP A 80 -6.73 25.69 -38.15
C ASP A 80 -7.12 25.97 -36.69
N ARG A 81 -7.36 24.91 -35.88
CA ARG A 81 -7.66 25.01 -34.44
C ARG A 81 -6.45 24.74 -33.55
N GLU A 82 -5.25 24.89 -34.06
CA GLU A 82 -4.02 24.61 -33.29
C GLU A 82 -3.94 25.39 -31.99
N GLY A 83 -4.37 26.65 -31.98
CA GLY A 83 -4.42 27.49 -30.78
C GLY A 83 -5.38 26.98 -29.71
N GLU A 84 -6.57 26.53 -30.10
CA GLU A 84 -7.57 25.97 -29.19
C GLU A 84 -7.09 24.64 -28.61
N ALA A 85 -6.51 23.77 -29.42
CA ALA A 85 -5.96 22.49 -29.01
C ALA A 85 -4.77 22.66 -28.04
N ALA A 86 -3.90 23.63 -28.27
CA ALA A 86 -2.79 23.97 -27.40
C ALA A 86 -3.29 24.42 -26.00
N GLN A 87 -4.28 25.32 -25.99
CA GLN A 87 -4.88 25.81 -24.74
C GLN A 87 -5.61 24.70 -23.97
N MET A 88 -6.30 23.81 -24.68
CA MET A 88 -6.97 22.67 -24.10
C MET A 88 -5.96 21.71 -23.43
N LEU A 89 -4.87 21.35 -24.12
CA LEU A 89 -3.80 20.50 -23.59
C LEU A 89 -3.15 21.11 -22.35
N GLU A 90 -2.91 22.43 -22.37
CA GLU A 90 -2.33 23.12 -21.23
C GLU A 90 -3.28 23.14 -20.02
N THR A 91 -4.57 23.39 -20.27
CA THR A 91 -5.59 23.38 -19.22
C THR A 91 -5.75 22.00 -18.60
N MET A 92 -5.78 20.94 -19.42
CA MET A 92 -5.80 19.56 -18.96
C MET A 92 -4.55 19.23 -18.13
N GLY A 93 -3.37 19.62 -18.62
CA GLY A 93 -2.10 19.39 -17.91
C GLY A 93 -2.08 20.07 -16.54
N ARG A 94 -2.53 21.33 -16.46
CA ARG A 94 -2.65 22.07 -15.19
C ARG A 94 -3.66 21.42 -14.24
N GLY A 95 -4.80 20.96 -14.78
CA GLY A 95 -5.81 20.23 -13.99
C GLY A 95 -5.26 18.95 -13.36
N ILE A 96 -4.55 18.13 -14.16
CA ILE A 96 -3.91 16.89 -13.69
C ILE A 96 -2.84 17.19 -12.63
N GLN A 97 -1.98 18.18 -12.86
CA GLN A 97 -0.96 18.57 -11.89
C GLN A 97 -1.57 19.01 -10.57
N ARG A 98 -2.61 19.84 -10.61
CA ARG A 98 -3.33 20.28 -9.41
C ARG A 98 -3.95 19.10 -8.66
N TYR A 99 -4.62 18.20 -9.38
CA TYR A 99 -5.20 17.00 -8.81
C TYR A 99 -4.13 16.13 -8.13
N LEU A 100 -3.03 15.82 -8.81
CA LEU A 100 -1.95 15.02 -8.27
C LEU A 100 -1.29 15.68 -7.06
N SER A 101 -1.11 17.01 -7.09
CA SER A 101 -0.55 17.74 -5.95
C SER A 101 -1.45 17.64 -4.71
N VAL A 102 -2.74 17.90 -4.87
CA VAL A 102 -3.73 17.76 -3.79
C VAL A 102 -3.75 16.31 -3.28
N LYS A 103 -3.81 15.35 -4.20
CA LYS A 103 -3.83 13.92 -3.85
C LYS A 103 -2.59 13.49 -3.08
N THR A 104 -1.41 14.00 -3.46
CA THR A 104 -0.16 13.72 -2.74
C THR A 104 -0.20 14.25 -1.31
N VAL A 105 -0.64 15.49 -1.12
CA VAL A 105 -0.77 16.08 0.23
C VAL A 105 -1.76 15.29 1.08
N VAL A 106 -2.94 14.98 0.54
CA VAL A 106 -3.96 14.18 1.25
C VAL A 106 -3.42 12.81 1.60
N SER A 107 -2.74 12.14 0.66
CA SER A 107 -2.15 10.82 0.91
C SER A 107 -1.06 10.87 1.99
N ALA A 108 -0.22 11.91 1.98
CA ALA A 108 0.81 12.11 3.00
C ALA A 108 0.19 12.34 4.39
N LEU A 109 -0.85 13.17 4.47
CA LEU A 109 -1.60 13.38 5.71
C LEU A 109 -2.26 12.08 6.20
N THR A 110 -2.94 11.36 5.30
CA THR A 110 -3.57 10.06 5.64
C THR A 110 -2.54 9.08 6.18
N GLY A 111 -1.44 8.87 5.46
CA GLY A 111 -0.37 7.95 5.87
C GLY A 111 0.27 8.34 7.20
N SER A 112 0.50 9.65 7.42
CA SER A 112 1.06 10.15 8.68
C SER A 112 0.11 9.97 9.85
N LEU A 113 -1.18 10.28 9.68
CA LEU A 113 -2.18 10.09 10.73
C LEU A 113 -2.37 8.61 11.07
N CYS A 114 -2.45 7.74 10.05
CA CYS A 114 -2.51 6.30 10.26
C CYS A 114 -1.25 5.78 10.97
N TYR A 115 -0.06 6.25 10.60
CA TYR A 115 1.17 5.93 11.31
C TYR A 115 1.10 6.27 12.80
N VAL A 116 0.64 7.48 13.14
CA VAL A 116 0.48 7.91 14.55
C VAL A 116 -0.47 6.99 15.31
N VAL A 117 -1.62 6.66 14.72
CA VAL A 117 -2.59 5.73 15.33
C VAL A 117 -1.95 4.36 15.58
N LEU A 118 -1.21 3.83 14.61
CA LEU A 118 -0.56 2.52 14.75
C LEU A 118 0.52 2.53 15.83
N VAL A 119 1.29 3.62 15.96
CA VAL A 119 2.26 3.78 17.06
C VAL A 119 1.55 3.83 18.41
N MET A 120 0.43 4.55 18.53
CA MET A 120 -0.35 4.63 19.77
C MET A 120 -0.99 3.28 20.15
N CYS A 121 -1.20 2.40 19.18
CA CYS A 121 -1.72 1.05 19.36
C CYS A 121 -0.60 -0.01 19.55
N ASP A 122 0.66 0.40 19.66
CA ASP A 122 1.84 -0.47 19.76
C ASP A 122 1.91 -1.55 18.65
N VAL A 123 1.45 -1.21 17.44
CA VAL A 123 1.49 -2.13 16.29
C VAL A 123 2.92 -2.19 15.73
N PRO A 124 3.52 -3.38 15.62
CA PRO A 124 4.84 -3.52 15.02
C PRO A 124 4.82 -3.06 13.55
N TYR A 125 5.96 -2.50 13.10
CA TYR A 125 6.12 -1.99 11.72
C TYR A 125 5.16 -0.83 11.35
N ALA A 126 4.72 -0.02 12.30
CA ALA A 126 3.81 1.11 12.09
C ALA A 126 4.25 2.04 10.95
N LEU A 127 5.56 2.33 10.84
CA LEU A 127 6.11 3.18 9.77
C LEU A 127 5.90 2.56 8.38
N LEU A 128 6.12 1.26 8.25
CA LEU A 128 5.90 0.53 7.00
C LEU A 128 4.43 0.60 6.57
N PHE A 129 3.50 0.40 7.52
CA PHE A 129 2.07 0.48 7.23
C PHE A 129 1.59 1.91 6.95
N GLY A 130 2.17 2.91 7.60
CA GLY A 130 1.92 4.32 7.29
C GLY A 130 2.36 4.67 5.86
N LEU A 131 3.55 4.22 5.45
CA LEU A 131 4.05 4.40 4.09
C LEU A 131 3.21 3.63 3.06
N LEU A 132 2.83 2.40 3.39
CA LEU A 132 1.93 1.59 2.55
C LEU A 132 0.58 2.29 2.38
N THR A 133 0.03 2.86 3.46
CA THR A 133 -1.21 3.64 3.42
C THR A 133 -1.07 4.85 2.52
N PHE A 134 0.03 5.60 2.60
CA PHE A 134 0.34 6.71 1.70
C PHE A 134 0.32 6.27 0.23
N MET A 135 1.02 5.18 -0.10
CA MET A 135 1.09 4.67 -1.48
C MET A 135 -0.27 4.15 -1.97
N LEU A 136 -0.95 3.35 -1.18
CA LEU A 136 -2.24 2.77 -1.56
C LEU A 136 -3.35 3.81 -1.66
N ASN A 137 -3.24 4.92 -0.96
CA ASN A 137 -4.26 5.99 -0.99
C ASN A 137 -4.39 6.67 -2.35
N TYR A 138 -3.43 6.49 -3.28
CA TYR A 138 -3.58 6.92 -4.67
C TYR A 138 -4.66 6.13 -5.41
N ILE A 139 -4.95 4.89 -4.99
CA ILE A 139 -6.00 4.05 -5.56
C ILE A 139 -7.33 4.40 -4.89
N PRO A 140 -8.29 5.01 -5.60
CA PRO A 140 -9.57 5.42 -5.00
C PRO A 140 -10.31 4.21 -4.42
N THR A 141 -10.82 4.34 -3.20
CA THR A 141 -11.69 3.38 -2.49
C THR A 141 -10.99 2.08 -2.07
N PHE A 142 -10.32 1.37 -2.98
CA PHE A 142 -9.65 0.10 -2.67
C PHE A 142 -8.39 0.28 -1.83
N GLY A 143 -7.66 1.39 -2.03
CA GLY A 143 -6.38 1.62 -1.37
C GLY A 143 -6.49 1.66 0.15
N SER A 144 -7.47 2.36 0.68
CA SER A 144 -7.68 2.49 2.13
C SER A 144 -8.13 1.18 2.80
N ILE A 145 -8.94 0.37 2.11
CA ILE A 145 -9.41 -0.93 2.62
C ILE A 145 -8.22 -1.89 2.72
N ILE A 146 -7.42 -1.98 1.65
CA ILE A 146 -6.23 -2.85 1.62
C ILE A 146 -5.20 -2.37 2.65
N ALA A 147 -5.01 -1.04 2.77
CA ALA A 147 -4.08 -0.46 3.72
C ALA A 147 -4.43 -0.76 5.19
N ALA A 148 -5.73 -0.81 5.54
CA ALA A 148 -6.17 -1.14 6.89
C ALA A 148 -6.04 -2.63 7.22
N PHE A 149 -6.15 -3.50 6.21
CA PHE A 149 -6.14 -4.95 6.41
C PHE A 149 -4.83 -5.47 7.01
N PHE A 150 -3.68 -5.02 6.51
CA PHE A 150 -2.37 -5.48 6.96
C PHE A 150 -2.06 -5.15 8.42
N PRO A 151 -2.21 -3.91 8.91
CA PRO A 151 -1.94 -3.60 10.30
C PRO A 151 -2.93 -4.28 11.25
N ILE A 152 -4.18 -4.52 10.85
CA ILE A 152 -5.16 -5.27 11.66
C ILE A 152 -4.69 -6.71 11.87
N ILE A 153 -4.30 -7.41 10.81
CA ILE A 153 -3.79 -8.78 10.91
C ILE A 153 -2.52 -8.81 11.76
N THR A 154 -1.61 -7.86 11.57
CA THR A 154 -0.37 -7.78 12.32
C THR A 154 -0.64 -7.55 13.81
N ALA A 155 -1.56 -6.65 14.17
CA ALA A 155 -1.95 -6.40 15.54
C ALA A 155 -2.53 -7.65 16.21
N LEU A 156 -3.46 -8.33 15.54
CA LEU A 156 -4.05 -9.57 16.05
C LEU A 156 -3.01 -10.70 16.17
N GLY A 157 -2.11 -10.81 15.18
CA GLY A 157 -1.03 -11.79 15.18
C GLY A 157 0.02 -11.57 16.26
N SER A 158 0.20 -10.32 16.72
CA SER A 158 1.06 -9.98 17.87
C SER A 158 0.37 -10.15 19.24
N GLY A 159 -0.86 -10.66 19.27
CA GLY A 159 -1.61 -10.91 20.51
C GLY A 159 -2.39 -9.70 21.02
N ALA A 160 -2.54 -8.65 20.22
CA ALA A 160 -3.36 -7.51 20.62
C ALA A 160 -4.83 -7.90 20.76
N PRO A 161 -5.56 -7.32 21.72
CA PRO A 161 -6.98 -7.59 21.91
C PRO A 161 -7.81 -7.08 20.71
N TRP A 162 -8.97 -7.68 20.48
CA TRP A 162 -9.90 -7.29 19.41
C TRP A 162 -10.28 -5.80 19.42
N SER A 163 -10.25 -5.15 20.58
CA SER A 163 -10.47 -3.71 20.73
C SER A 163 -9.48 -2.88 19.93
N VAL A 164 -8.21 -3.30 19.88
CA VAL A 164 -7.17 -2.62 19.08
C VAL A 164 -7.48 -2.73 17.58
N ALA A 165 -7.89 -3.89 17.10
CA ALA A 165 -8.31 -4.06 15.72
C ALA A 165 -9.49 -3.14 15.33
N LEU A 166 -10.47 -3.01 16.23
CA LEU A 166 -11.61 -2.10 16.05
C LEU A 166 -11.19 -0.62 16.05
N ILE A 167 -10.25 -0.23 16.93
CA ILE A 167 -9.69 1.13 16.96
C ILE A 167 -8.96 1.43 15.64
N ILE A 168 -8.12 0.52 15.16
CA ILE A 168 -7.40 0.70 13.90
C ILE A 168 -8.41 0.86 12.75
N MET A 169 -9.38 -0.04 12.64
CA MET A 169 -10.39 0.00 11.59
C MET A 169 -11.23 1.29 11.64
N GLY A 170 -11.71 1.67 12.83
CA GLY A 170 -12.47 2.90 13.04
C GLY A 170 -11.68 4.15 12.72
N SER A 171 -10.41 4.20 13.13
CA SER A 171 -9.51 5.33 12.87
C SER A 171 -9.20 5.47 11.38
N TYR A 172 -8.91 4.38 10.68
CA TYR A 172 -8.69 4.39 9.23
C TYR A 172 -9.92 4.87 8.47
N LEU A 173 -11.11 4.41 8.88
CA LEU A 173 -12.36 4.85 8.28
C LEU A 173 -12.61 6.34 8.54
N ALA A 174 -12.45 6.79 9.78
CA ALA A 174 -12.66 8.18 10.17
C ALA A 174 -11.69 9.13 9.45
N ILE A 175 -10.39 8.80 9.41
CA ILE A 175 -9.37 9.58 8.71
C ILE A 175 -9.70 9.68 7.22
N ASN A 176 -10.02 8.56 6.57
CA ASN A 176 -10.35 8.55 5.14
C ASN A 176 -11.61 9.33 4.83
N LEU A 177 -12.69 9.15 5.60
CA LEU A 177 -13.93 9.89 5.40
C LEU A 177 -13.74 11.39 5.61
N THR A 178 -13.03 11.78 6.67
CA THR A 178 -12.80 13.19 6.98
C THR A 178 -11.96 13.87 5.90
N LEU A 179 -10.81 13.30 5.54
CA LEU A 179 -9.93 13.91 4.55
C LEU A 179 -10.58 13.93 3.17
N ARG A 180 -11.34 12.90 2.82
CA ARG A 180 -12.06 12.85 1.55
C ARG A 180 -13.18 13.90 1.47
N SER A 181 -13.93 14.10 2.55
CA SER A 181 -15.04 15.07 2.58
C SER A 181 -14.58 16.52 2.58
N TYR A 182 -13.40 16.83 3.15
CA TYR A 182 -12.95 18.21 3.31
C TYR A 182 -11.93 18.66 2.26
N ILE A 183 -11.18 17.74 1.65
CA ILE A 183 -10.06 18.10 0.78
C ILE A 183 -10.25 17.60 -0.66
N GLU A 184 -11.04 16.53 -0.87
CA GLU A 184 -11.40 16.01 -2.20
C GLU A 184 -12.91 16.28 -2.46
N PRO A 185 -13.30 17.52 -2.84
CA PRO A 185 -14.68 17.79 -3.27
C PRO A 185 -14.97 17.17 -4.64
#